data_40c2b81541facb922f9d47545a919b93
#
_entry.id   40c2b81541facb922f9d47545a919b93
#
_cell.length_a   1.000
_cell.length_b   1.000
_cell.length_c   1.000
_cell.angle_alpha   90.00
_cell.angle_beta   90.00
_cell.angle_gamma   90.00
#
_symmetry.space_group_name_H-M   'P 1'
#
loop_
_entity.id
_entity.type
_entity.pdbx_description
1 polymer ?
#
loop_
_entity_poly.entity_id
_entity_poly.type
_entity_poly.pdbx_seq_one_letter_code
_entity_poly.pdbx_strand_id
1 'polypeptide(L)'
;IADTVFEVRAADGHSVDQIKTDSEGKAELKNLLPGVYEISEKSVPSPWLLDAPSQLVTLYPNRDHTVYFENHQKPSLTVKKVDSVTGDPLQGAKFQVTYASNSTDSGEINDLGIFYTDENGQFQISGLRDGWYKISELEPPAGYSIKEATQEVYIKSGTSKTLTFENIPLSALVVWKYDSATGEAVSNAVFQVKYLTGTSGTGGTVIGTYKTSANGSFTLTGLREGTYIVEELASDSGHVIDFAPQTAYISGKQQDVVQLYFGNSPKGALLVKKIDSVTHEPLSDVEFMVTTSDGTW
;
A
#
# COMPACT_ATOMS: atom_id res chain seq x y z
N ILE A 1 16.45 -19.29 4.98
CA ILE A 1 16.77 -18.06 5.73
C ILE A 1 18.30 -17.96 5.79
N ALA A 2 18.86 -16.90 5.23
CA ALA A 2 20.30 -16.61 5.31
C ALA A 2 20.68 -16.08 6.70
N ASP A 3 21.97 -16.13 7.02
CA ASP A 3 22.54 -15.57 8.26
C ASP A 3 22.01 -16.16 9.57
N THR A 4 21.32 -17.31 9.53
CA THR A 4 20.92 -18.06 10.71
C THR A 4 22.13 -18.81 11.31
N VAL A 5 22.33 -18.71 12.62
CA VAL A 5 23.43 -19.38 13.32
C VAL A 5 22.90 -20.57 14.07
N PHE A 6 23.53 -21.73 13.83
CA PHE A 6 23.27 -22.98 14.53
C PHE A 6 24.46 -23.39 15.38
N GLU A 7 24.20 -24.00 16.53
CA GLU A 7 25.18 -24.73 17.33
C GLU A 7 24.98 -26.22 17.13
N VAL A 8 26.06 -26.92 16.88
CA VAL A 8 26.11 -28.38 16.80
C VAL A 8 26.81 -28.93 18.01
N ARG A 9 26.16 -29.80 18.76
CA ARG A 9 26.67 -30.47 19.95
C ARG A 9 26.73 -31.96 19.77
N ALA A 10 27.76 -32.62 20.33
CA ALA A 10 27.82 -34.06 20.43
C ALA A 10 26.93 -34.59 21.55
N ALA A 11 26.71 -35.92 21.58
CA ALA A 11 25.86 -36.59 22.59
C ALA A 11 26.26 -36.35 24.04
N ASP A 12 27.51 -36.07 24.32
CA ASP A 12 28.00 -35.75 25.65
C ASP A 12 27.82 -34.26 26.03
N GLY A 13 27.21 -33.49 25.14
CA GLY A 13 26.87 -32.09 25.36
C GLY A 13 27.97 -31.07 25.01
N HIS A 14 29.20 -31.51 24.61
CA HIS A 14 30.22 -30.54 24.18
C HIS A 14 29.85 -29.91 22.84
N SER A 15 30.14 -28.63 22.68
CA SER A 15 29.96 -27.89 21.43
C SER A 15 31.02 -28.37 20.42
N VAL A 16 30.56 -28.82 19.28
CA VAL A 16 31.41 -29.26 18.15
C VAL A 16 31.79 -28.07 17.27
N ASP A 17 30.77 -27.30 16.87
CA ASP A 17 30.96 -26.12 16.02
C ASP A 17 29.73 -25.21 16.05
N GLN A 18 29.91 -23.97 15.54
CA GLN A 18 28.83 -23.08 15.16
C GLN A 18 28.88 -22.82 13.67
N ILE A 19 27.78 -23.05 13.02
CA ILE A 19 27.66 -22.86 11.57
C ILE A 19 26.62 -21.79 11.24
N LYS A 20 26.83 -21.12 10.12
CA LYS A 20 25.96 -20.03 9.67
C LYS A 20 25.45 -20.32 8.27
N THR A 21 24.17 -20.09 8.04
CA THR A 21 23.56 -20.29 6.72
C THR A 21 23.99 -19.22 5.73
N ASP A 22 24.21 -19.64 4.50
CA ASP A 22 24.51 -18.82 3.34
C ASP A 22 23.26 -18.11 2.75
N SER A 23 23.41 -17.48 1.59
CA SER A 23 22.33 -16.80 0.87
C SER A 23 21.19 -17.72 0.41
N GLU A 24 21.45 -19.03 0.29
CA GLU A 24 20.43 -20.03 -0.05
C GLU A 24 19.75 -20.63 1.20
N GLY A 25 20.17 -20.20 2.41
CA GLY A 25 19.68 -20.70 3.67
C GLY A 25 20.27 -22.06 4.05
N LYS A 26 21.45 -22.41 3.52
CA LYS A 26 22.15 -23.66 3.78
C LYS A 26 23.39 -23.44 4.62
N ALA A 27 23.65 -24.38 5.54
CA ALA A 27 24.93 -24.50 6.25
C ALA A 27 25.39 -25.95 6.18
N GLU A 28 26.67 -26.17 6.03
CA GLU A 28 27.25 -27.50 5.91
C GLU A 28 28.40 -27.67 6.93
N LEU A 29 28.41 -28.77 7.62
CA LEU A 29 29.51 -29.17 8.50
C LEU A 29 30.02 -30.55 8.05
N LYS A 30 31.30 -30.60 7.69
CA LYS A 30 31.95 -31.80 7.12
C LYS A 30 32.85 -32.49 8.14
N ASN A 31 33.25 -33.73 7.85
CA ASN A 31 34.21 -34.52 8.61
C ASN A 31 33.79 -34.81 10.05
N LEU A 32 32.48 -34.94 10.30
CA LEU A 32 31.96 -35.38 11.58
C LEU A 32 32.15 -36.87 11.75
N LEU A 33 32.46 -37.29 12.95
CA LEU A 33 32.48 -38.72 13.32
C LEU A 33 31.06 -39.28 13.34
N PRO A 34 30.86 -40.59 13.06
CA PRO A 34 29.57 -41.24 13.27
C PRO A 34 29.13 -41.10 14.74
N GLY A 35 27.87 -40.72 14.96
CA GLY A 35 27.35 -40.47 16.30
C GLY A 35 26.06 -39.70 16.32
N VAL A 36 25.57 -39.39 17.52
CA VAL A 36 24.38 -38.57 17.72
C VAL A 36 24.80 -37.13 17.98
N TYR A 37 24.14 -36.20 17.28
CA TYR A 37 24.37 -34.79 17.40
C TYR A 37 23.05 -34.05 17.65
N GLU A 38 23.09 -33.02 18.49
CA GLU A 38 22.00 -32.06 18.65
C GLU A 38 22.34 -30.79 17.86
N ILE A 39 21.40 -30.36 17.03
CA ILE A 39 21.49 -29.13 16.27
C ILE A 39 20.46 -28.16 16.82
N SER A 40 20.89 -27.00 17.29
CA SER A 40 20.03 -25.97 17.86
C SER A 40 20.29 -24.63 17.20
N GLU A 41 19.23 -23.89 16.93
CA GLU A 41 19.30 -22.52 16.42
C GLU A 41 19.70 -21.56 17.54
N LYS A 42 20.68 -20.70 17.30
CA LYS A 42 21.17 -19.69 18.27
C LYS A 42 20.72 -18.30 17.98
N SER A 43 20.65 -17.95 16.70
CA SER A 43 20.16 -16.68 16.26
C SER A 43 19.58 -16.78 14.87
N VAL A 44 18.57 -15.98 14.63
CA VAL A 44 17.92 -15.81 13.33
C VAL A 44 17.77 -14.32 13.04
N PRO A 45 17.98 -13.87 11.79
CA PRO A 45 17.85 -12.45 11.47
C PRO A 45 16.39 -11.99 11.51
N SER A 46 16.18 -10.71 11.75
CA SER A 46 14.84 -10.11 11.57
C SER A 46 14.39 -10.28 10.11
N PRO A 47 13.10 -10.53 9.85
CA PRO A 47 11.96 -10.47 10.78
C PRO A 47 11.56 -11.81 11.42
N TRP A 48 12.42 -12.81 11.47
CA TRP A 48 12.11 -14.17 11.93
C TRP A 48 12.16 -14.30 13.46
N LEU A 49 11.40 -15.28 13.99
CA LEU A 49 11.41 -15.69 15.39
C LEU A 49 12.43 -16.83 15.57
N LEU A 50 13.13 -16.81 16.69
CA LEU A 50 13.95 -17.95 17.15
C LEU A 50 13.02 -18.96 17.84
N ASP A 51 12.28 -19.73 17.08
CA ASP A 51 11.20 -20.61 17.55
C ASP A 51 11.30 -22.06 17.03
N ALA A 52 12.29 -22.36 16.20
CA ALA A 52 12.54 -23.72 15.74
C ALA A 52 13.11 -24.59 16.87
N PRO A 53 12.51 -25.76 17.14
CA PRO A 53 13.02 -26.66 18.17
C PRO A 53 14.38 -27.26 17.76
N SER A 54 15.22 -27.62 18.75
CA SER A 54 16.44 -28.38 18.48
C SER A 54 16.09 -29.76 17.91
N GLN A 55 17.00 -30.28 17.08
CA GLN A 55 16.83 -31.58 16.43
C GLN A 55 18.01 -32.49 16.77
N LEU A 56 17.70 -33.75 17.08
CA LEU A 56 18.69 -34.83 17.23
C LEU A 56 18.85 -35.55 15.91
N VAL A 57 20.09 -35.72 15.47
CA VAL A 57 20.44 -36.44 14.24
C VAL A 57 21.49 -37.52 14.53
N THR A 58 21.31 -38.69 13.95
CA THR A 58 22.30 -39.76 14.01
C THR A 58 23.05 -39.83 12.69
N LEU A 59 24.35 -39.59 12.72
CA LEU A 59 25.22 -39.74 11.57
C LEU A 59 25.80 -41.12 11.48
N TYR A 60 25.74 -41.73 10.30
CA TYR A 60 26.30 -43.01 9.96
C TYR A 60 27.53 -42.86 9.05
N PRO A 61 28.45 -43.83 9.05
CA PRO A 61 29.60 -43.78 8.14
C PRO A 61 29.19 -43.66 6.67
N ASN A 62 29.85 -42.78 5.93
CA ASN A 62 29.65 -42.58 4.49
C ASN A 62 28.19 -42.24 4.09
N ARG A 63 27.47 -41.54 4.93
CA ARG A 63 26.13 -41.02 4.63
C ARG A 63 26.00 -39.57 5.03
N ASP A 64 25.53 -38.74 4.10
CA ASP A 64 25.13 -37.40 4.37
C ASP A 64 23.73 -37.40 4.99
N HIS A 65 23.49 -36.44 5.88
CA HIS A 65 22.20 -36.24 6.51
C HIS A 65 21.79 -34.78 6.44
N THR A 66 20.58 -34.49 6.00
CA THR A 66 20.03 -33.12 5.93
C THR A 66 18.90 -32.97 6.94
N VAL A 67 18.92 -31.89 7.70
CA VAL A 67 17.86 -31.48 8.62
C VAL A 67 17.28 -30.15 8.17
N TYR A 68 15.99 -29.93 8.43
CA TYR A 68 15.27 -28.73 8.06
C TYR A 68 14.77 -28.05 9.32
N PHE A 69 14.99 -26.72 9.39
CA PHE A 69 14.48 -25.87 10.45
C PHE A 69 13.53 -24.84 9.83
N GLU A 70 12.36 -24.68 10.43
CA GLU A 70 11.34 -23.75 10.00
C GLU A 70 11.12 -22.69 11.07
N ASN A 71 11.14 -21.41 10.70
CA ASN A 71 10.88 -20.30 11.60
C ASN A 71 9.66 -19.50 11.13
N HIS A 72 8.92 -18.98 12.07
CA HIS A 72 7.83 -18.05 11.79
C HIS A 72 8.31 -16.61 11.73
N GLN A 73 7.65 -15.79 10.95
CA GLN A 73 7.89 -14.35 10.99
C GLN A 73 7.34 -13.76 12.28
N LYS A 74 8.01 -12.72 12.80
CA LYS A 74 7.49 -11.92 13.93
C LYS A 74 6.15 -11.34 13.54
N PRO A 75 5.13 -11.45 14.38
CA PRO A 75 3.83 -10.85 14.11
C PRO A 75 3.95 -9.35 13.91
N SER A 76 3.11 -8.83 13.02
CA SER A 76 3.01 -7.39 12.78
C SER A 76 1.57 -6.94 12.63
N LEU A 77 1.33 -5.67 12.96
CA LEU A 77 0.08 -4.98 12.74
C LEU A 77 0.34 -3.78 11.84
N THR A 78 -0.33 -3.74 10.70
CA THR A 78 -0.37 -2.56 9.83
C THR A 78 -1.69 -1.85 10.02
N VAL A 79 -1.65 -0.56 10.26
CA VAL A 79 -2.83 0.32 10.29
C VAL A 79 -2.80 1.20 9.06
N LYS A 80 -3.89 1.16 8.28
CA LYS A 80 -4.11 2.00 7.11
C LYS A 80 -5.18 3.03 7.41
N LYS A 81 -4.97 4.24 6.95
CA LYS A 81 -5.88 5.36 7.06
C LYS A 81 -6.24 5.88 5.68
N VAL A 82 -7.52 5.92 5.37
CA VAL A 82 -8.01 6.29 4.04
C VAL A 82 -9.19 7.26 4.10
N ASP A 83 -9.36 8.02 3.01
CA ASP A 83 -10.55 8.82 2.74
C ASP A 83 -11.75 7.89 2.49
N SER A 84 -12.85 8.10 3.18
CA SER A 84 -14.05 7.25 3.06
C SER A 84 -14.80 7.40 1.74
N VAL A 85 -14.49 8.42 0.95
CA VAL A 85 -15.12 8.69 -0.36
C VAL A 85 -14.27 8.18 -1.50
N THR A 86 -12.97 8.49 -1.49
CA THR A 86 -12.05 8.17 -2.58
C THR A 86 -11.21 6.91 -2.35
N GLY A 87 -11.02 6.53 -1.08
CA GLY A 87 -10.07 5.47 -0.71
C GLY A 87 -8.60 5.90 -0.73
N ASP A 88 -8.33 7.18 -1.01
CA ASP A 88 -6.96 7.69 -1.00
C ASP A 88 -6.33 7.62 0.40
N PRO A 89 -5.01 7.38 0.48
CA PRO A 89 -4.32 7.33 1.76
C PRO A 89 -4.29 8.69 2.46
N LEU A 90 -4.44 8.69 3.79
CA LEU A 90 -4.45 9.90 4.61
C LEU A 90 -3.24 9.92 5.56
N GLN A 91 -2.35 10.89 5.33
CA GLN A 91 -1.18 11.14 6.17
C GLN A 91 -1.54 11.96 7.42
N GLY A 92 -0.82 11.71 8.52
CA GLY A 92 -0.83 12.57 9.72
C GLY A 92 -1.97 12.28 10.69
N ALA A 93 -2.78 11.23 10.48
CA ALA A 93 -3.73 10.76 11.48
C ALA A 93 -2.97 10.23 12.71
N LYS A 94 -3.43 10.60 13.91
CA LYS A 94 -2.80 10.25 15.18
C LYS A 94 -3.57 9.13 15.86
N PHE A 95 -2.84 8.07 16.21
CA PHE A 95 -3.37 6.88 16.84
C PHE A 95 -2.68 6.56 18.16
N GLN A 96 -3.44 6.04 19.13
CA GLN A 96 -2.92 5.33 20.28
C GLN A 96 -3.10 3.84 20.07
N VAL A 97 -2.10 3.05 20.44
CA VAL A 97 -2.16 1.59 20.41
C VAL A 97 -1.90 1.05 21.81
N THR A 98 -2.81 0.21 22.29
CA THR A 98 -2.66 -0.51 23.56
C THR A 98 -2.69 -2.01 23.35
N TYR A 99 -2.03 -2.75 24.23
CA TYR A 99 -1.98 -4.21 24.28
C TYR A 99 -2.63 -4.72 25.54
N ALA A 100 -3.37 -5.82 25.46
CA ALA A 100 -3.89 -6.55 26.60
C ALA A 100 -3.76 -8.07 26.40
N SER A 101 -3.39 -8.78 27.46
CA SER A 101 -3.16 -10.24 27.38
C SER A 101 -4.45 -11.06 27.24
N ASN A 102 -5.56 -10.61 27.84
CA ASN A 102 -6.81 -11.37 27.88
C ASN A 102 -7.93 -10.76 27.04
N SER A 103 -8.22 -9.46 27.23
CA SER A 103 -9.18 -8.70 26.42
C SER A 103 -8.82 -7.22 26.47
N THR A 104 -9.34 -6.42 25.53
CA THR A 104 -8.99 -4.99 25.42
C THR A 104 -9.35 -4.15 26.63
N ASP A 105 -10.26 -4.62 27.46
CA ASP A 105 -10.76 -3.90 28.63
C ASP A 105 -10.46 -4.60 29.97
N SER A 106 -9.70 -5.71 29.97
CA SER A 106 -9.36 -6.46 31.17
C SER A 106 -7.96 -7.06 31.14
N GLY A 107 -7.37 -7.21 32.30
CA GLY A 107 -6.00 -7.71 32.46
C GLY A 107 -4.96 -6.59 32.52
N GLU A 108 -3.71 -6.93 32.27
CA GLU A 108 -2.63 -5.96 32.15
C GLU A 108 -2.72 -5.23 30.84
N ILE A 109 -3.05 -3.92 30.87
CA ILE A 109 -3.11 -3.07 29.69
C ILE A 109 -1.77 -2.32 29.62
N ASN A 110 -1.08 -2.50 28.49
CA ASN A 110 0.18 -1.82 28.19
C ASN A 110 -0.02 -0.82 27.07
N ASP A 111 0.31 0.45 27.31
CA ASP A 111 0.35 1.47 26.27
C ASP A 111 1.62 1.30 25.43
N LEU A 112 1.44 1.06 24.13
CA LEU A 112 2.54 0.95 23.17
C LEU A 112 2.94 2.31 22.59
N GLY A 113 2.16 3.37 22.88
CA GLY A 113 2.48 4.74 22.48
C GLY A 113 1.60 5.29 21.37
N ILE A 114 2.06 6.42 20.87
CA ILE A 114 1.39 7.20 19.83
C ILE A 114 2.08 6.95 18.49
N PHE A 115 1.27 6.75 17.46
CA PHE A 115 1.68 6.51 16.08
C PHE A 115 0.99 7.48 15.13
N TYR A 116 1.66 7.82 14.05
CA TYR A 116 1.13 8.69 12.99
C TYR A 116 1.20 7.98 11.65
N THR A 117 0.19 8.18 10.81
CA THR A 117 0.22 7.66 9.45
C THR A 117 1.21 8.44 8.58
N ASP A 118 2.01 7.71 7.79
CA ASP A 118 2.99 8.23 6.84
C ASP A 118 2.33 8.77 5.55
N GLU A 119 3.14 9.10 4.55
CA GLU A 119 2.68 9.56 3.23
C GLU A 119 1.84 8.52 2.46
N ASN A 120 1.98 7.24 2.79
CA ASN A 120 1.17 6.14 2.25
C ASN A 120 -0.08 5.88 3.10
N GLY A 121 -0.40 6.75 4.04
CA GLY A 121 -1.53 6.63 4.94
C GLY A 121 -1.42 5.47 5.92
N GLN A 122 -0.22 5.06 6.33
CA GLN A 122 -0.07 3.88 7.17
C GLN A 122 1.03 4.00 8.21
N PHE A 123 0.96 3.16 9.23
CA PHE A 123 2.08 2.81 10.11
C PHE A 123 2.07 1.31 10.38
N GLN A 124 3.22 0.76 10.78
CA GLN A 124 3.38 -0.64 11.11
C GLN A 124 4.09 -0.82 12.45
N ILE A 125 3.61 -1.78 13.23
CA ILE A 125 4.24 -2.24 14.47
C ILE A 125 4.65 -3.71 14.27
N SER A 126 5.90 -4.02 14.54
CA SER A 126 6.49 -5.37 14.38
C SER A 126 6.93 -5.93 15.72
N GLY A 127 7.13 -7.25 15.79
CA GLY A 127 7.62 -7.92 16.99
C GLY A 127 6.58 -8.00 18.09
N LEU A 128 5.31 -8.06 17.71
CA LEU A 128 4.18 -8.11 18.61
C LEU A 128 4.13 -9.45 19.36
N ARG A 129 3.50 -9.45 20.52
CA ARG A 129 3.17 -10.66 21.31
C ARG A 129 1.76 -11.14 20.98
N ASP A 130 1.48 -12.40 21.27
CA ASP A 130 0.11 -12.93 21.21
C ASP A 130 -0.77 -12.16 22.20
N GLY A 131 -1.95 -11.74 21.74
CA GLY A 131 -2.89 -10.98 22.56
C GLY A 131 -3.74 -9.99 21.79
N TRP A 132 -4.51 -9.22 22.53
CA TRP A 132 -5.42 -8.22 22.00
C TRP A 132 -4.74 -6.86 21.85
N TYR A 133 -5.01 -6.22 20.73
CA TYR A 133 -4.56 -4.86 20.45
C TYR A 133 -5.77 -3.99 20.17
N LYS A 134 -5.82 -2.84 20.85
CA LYS A 134 -6.82 -1.80 20.64
C LYS A 134 -6.14 -0.60 20.01
N ILE A 135 -6.65 -0.18 18.89
CA ILE A 135 -6.13 0.91 18.07
C ILE A 135 -7.18 2.01 18.09
N SER A 136 -6.84 3.17 18.63
CA SER A 136 -7.76 4.30 18.76
C SER A 136 -7.23 5.51 18.02
N GLU A 137 -8.00 6.03 17.07
CA GLU A 137 -7.72 7.30 16.42
C GLU A 137 -8.04 8.45 17.39
N LEU A 138 -7.04 9.25 17.71
CA LEU A 138 -7.16 10.39 18.63
C LEU A 138 -7.44 11.69 17.89
N GLU A 139 -6.79 11.89 16.74
CA GLU A 139 -6.89 13.10 15.94
C GLU A 139 -6.89 12.74 14.45
N PRO A 140 -7.90 13.18 13.68
CA PRO A 140 -7.92 13.00 12.24
C PRO A 140 -6.98 13.99 11.57
N PRO A 141 -6.58 13.76 10.30
CA PRO A 141 -5.93 14.78 9.48
C PRO A 141 -6.81 16.04 9.33
N ALA A 142 -6.16 17.18 9.08
CA ALA A 142 -6.89 18.43 8.86
C ALA A 142 -7.89 18.30 7.71
N GLY A 143 -9.12 18.78 7.91
CA GLY A 143 -10.19 18.71 6.94
C GLY A 143 -10.99 17.41 6.95
N TYR A 144 -10.75 16.54 7.92
CA TYR A 144 -11.48 15.27 8.10
C TYR A 144 -12.12 15.14 9.47
N SER A 145 -13.12 14.27 9.57
CA SER A 145 -13.70 13.80 10.83
C SER A 145 -13.54 12.28 10.95
N ILE A 146 -13.40 11.82 12.18
CA ILE A 146 -13.31 10.39 12.50
C ILE A 146 -14.64 9.70 12.18
N LYS A 147 -14.62 8.63 11.39
CA LYS A 147 -15.80 7.79 11.12
C LYS A 147 -15.96 6.70 12.18
N GLU A 148 -14.87 6.02 12.50
CA GLU A 148 -14.79 5.00 13.53
C GLU A 148 -13.53 5.22 14.35
N ALA A 149 -13.70 5.52 15.63
CA ALA A 149 -12.57 5.92 16.47
C ALA A 149 -11.68 4.76 16.91
N THR A 150 -12.22 3.53 17.01
CA THR A 150 -11.49 2.42 17.64
C THR A 150 -11.79 1.10 16.94
N GLN A 151 -10.73 0.32 16.69
CA GLN A 151 -10.82 -1.08 16.26
C GLN A 151 -9.96 -1.95 17.16
N GLU A 152 -10.33 -3.23 17.26
CA GLU A 152 -9.66 -4.22 18.07
C GLU A 152 -9.28 -5.44 17.25
N VAL A 153 -8.13 -6.04 17.53
CA VAL A 153 -7.64 -7.21 16.82
C VAL A 153 -6.85 -8.13 17.74
N TYR A 154 -7.06 -9.42 17.59
CA TYR A 154 -6.19 -10.42 18.22
C TYR A 154 -5.03 -10.77 17.28
N ILE A 155 -3.81 -10.63 17.76
CA ILE A 155 -2.57 -11.01 17.07
C ILE A 155 -2.09 -12.34 17.65
N LYS A 156 -1.71 -13.25 16.77
CA LYS A 156 -1.12 -14.56 17.12
C LYS A 156 0.24 -14.70 16.44
N SER A 157 1.18 -15.38 17.09
CA SER A 157 2.50 -15.72 16.56
C SER A 157 2.45 -16.26 15.13
N GLY A 158 3.34 -15.80 14.29
CA GLY A 158 3.41 -16.14 12.86
C GLY A 158 2.36 -15.48 11.98
N THR A 159 1.54 -14.53 12.51
CA THR A 159 0.51 -13.85 11.72
C THR A 159 0.74 -12.35 11.65
N SER A 160 0.43 -11.75 10.50
CA SER A 160 0.35 -10.30 10.33
C SER A 160 -1.10 -9.90 10.06
N LYS A 161 -1.53 -8.76 10.60
CA LYS A 161 -2.88 -8.21 10.43
C LYS A 161 -2.81 -6.81 9.87
N THR A 162 -3.83 -6.46 9.10
CA THR A 162 -4.05 -5.09 8.62
C THR A 162 -5.42 -4.62 9.07
N LEU A 163 -5.49 -3.43 9.65
CA LEU A 163 -6.72 -2.71 9.96
C LEU A 163 -6.81 -1.47 9.08
N THR A 164 -8.01 -1.17 8.61
CA THR A 164 -8.27 0.03 7.82
C THR A 164 -9.25 0.93 8.57
N PHE A 165 -8.85 2.18 8.78
CA PHE A 165 -9.67 3.24 9.34
C PHE A 165 -10.00 4.23 8.25
N GLU A 166 -11.27 4.64 8.21
CA GLU A 166 -11.77 5.63 7.26
C GLU A 166 -12.08 6.95 7.98
N ASN A 167 -11.78 8.08 7.32
CA ASN A 167 -12.27 9.38 7.76
C ASN A 167 -13.15 10.04 6.71
N ILE A 168 -14.11 10.83 7.18
CA ILE A 168 -15.06 11.54 6.35
C ILE A 168 -14.51 12.94 6.05
N PRO A 169 -14.35 13.34 4.78
CA PRO A 169 -13.93 14.69 4.44
C PRO A 169 -14.99 15.73 4.85
N LEU A 170 -14.53 16.90 5.29
CA LEU A 170 -15.39 17.99 5.77
C LEU A 170 -15.43 19.11 4.73
N SER A 171 -16.64 19.58 4.38
CA SER A 171 -16.84 20.65 3.40
C SER A 171 -15.95 20.45 2.18
N ALA A 172 -16.20 19.37 1.44
CA ALA A 172 -15.27 18.87 0.47
C ALA A 172 -15.81 18.91 -0.96
N LEU A 173 -14.88 19.10 -1.91
CA LEU A 173 -15.08 18.86 -3.33
C LEU A 173 -14.22 17.69 -3.77
N VAL A 174 -14.86 16.64 -4.29
CA VAL A 174 -14.21 15.47 -4.86
C VAL A 174 -14.34 15.52 -6.36
N VAL A 175 -13.25 15.36 -7.06
CA VAL A 175 -13.22 15.30 -8.53
C VAL A 175 -12.79 13.91 -8.97
N TRP A 176 -13.61 13.30 -9.82
CA TRP A 176 -13.36 11.99 -10.42
C TRP A 176 -13.04 12.14 -11.89
N LYS A 177 -12.02 11.43 -12.35
CA LYS A 177 -11.59 11.34 -13.73
C LYS A 177 -11.61 9.89 -14.19
N TYR A 178 -12.31 9.64 -15.31
CA TYR A 178 -12.49 8.30 -15.83
C TYR A 178 -12.47 8.28 -17.36
N ASP A 179 -12.14 7.12 -17.92
CA ASP A 179 -12.31 6.80 -19.34
C ASP A 179 -13.81 6.63 -19.65
N SER A 180 -14.35 7.44 -20.56
CA SER A 180 -15.77 7.43 -20.88
C SER A 180 -16.25 6.16 -21.61
N ALA A 181 -15.33 5.37 -22.18
CA ALA A 181 -15.66 4.12 -22.87
C ALA A 181 -15.63 2.90 -21.94
N THR A 182 -14.70 2.88 -20.98
CA THR A 182 -14.48 1.72 -20.10
C THR A 182 -14.97 1.94 -18.67
N GLY A 183 -15.08 3.20 -18.23
CA GLY A 183 -15.35 3.56 -16.84
C GLY A 183 -14.11 3.46 -15.92
N GLU A 184 -12.95 3.09 -16.46
CA GLU A 184 -11.72 2.96 -15.66
C GLU A 184 -11.19 4.33 -15.21
N ALA A 185 -10.52 4.33 -14.06
CA ALA A 185 -9.91 5.52 -13.48
C ALA A 185 -8.75 6.05 -14.34
N VAL A 186 -8.70 7.39 -14.53
CA VAL A 186 -7.60 8.05 -15.23
C VAL A 186 -6.76 8.85 -14.22
N SER A 187 -5.53 8.41 -13.99
CA SER A 187 -4.59 9.06 -13.09
C SER A 187 -3.80 10.19 -13.77
N ASN A 188 -3.18 11.06 -12.95
CA ASN A 188 -2.34 12.17 -13.39
C ASN A 188 -3.02 13.22 -14.31
N ALA A 189 -4.34 13.20 -14.46
CA ALA A 189 -5.07 14.29 -15.09
C ALA A 189 -4.96 15.56 -14.23
N VAL A 190 -4.77 16.70 -14.87
CA VAL A 190 -4.49 17.98 -14.21
C VAL A 190 -5.70 18.88 -14.29
N PHE A 191 -6.14 19.39 -13.14
CA PHE A 191 -7.28 20.25 -13.01
C PHE A 191 -6.90 21.58 -12.35
N GLN A 192 -7.48 22.69 -12.84
CA GLN A 192 -7.48 23.97 -12.16
C GLN A 192 -8.80 24.14 -11.42
N VAL A 193 -8.73 24.58 -10.16
CA VAL A 193 -9.91 24.91 -9.37
C VAL A 193 -9.89 26.41 -9.07
N LYS A 194 -11.02 27.06 -9.36
CA LYS A 194 -11.27 28.50 -9.10
C LYS A 194 -12.41 28.63 -8.10
N TYR A 195 -12.34 29.66 -7.28
CA TYR A 195 -13.38 30.02 -6.30
C TYR A 195 -14.11 31.27 -6.72
N LEU A 196 -15.43 31.24 -6.67
CA LEU A 196 -16.31 32.39 -6.83
C LEU A 196 -17.00 32.74 -5.52
N THR A 197 -17.04 34.04 -5.19
CA THR A 197 -17.89 34.52 -4.09
C THR A 197 -19.32 34.67 -4.62
N GLY A 198 -20.19 33.70 -4.27
CA GLY A 198 -21.59 33.68 -4.70
C GLY A 198 -21.92 32.51 -5.62
N THR A 199 -23.14 32.53 -6.14
CA THR A 199 -23.74 31.38 -6.89
C THR A 199 -23.59 31.44 -8.39
N SER A 200 -23.10 32.55 -8.96
CA SER A 200 -23.00 32.72 -10.42
C SER A 200 -21.89 33.70 -10.81
N GLY A 201 -21.26 33.49 -11.96
CA GLY A 201 -20.28 34.37 -12.57
C GLY A 201 -19.28 33.60 -13.47
N THR A 202 -18.71 34.30 -14.44
CA THR A 202 -17.61 33.83 -15.28
C THR A 202 -16.33 34.49 -14.76
N GLY A 203 -15.56 33.79 -14.04
CA GLY A 203 -14.35 34.35 -13.41
C GLY A 203 -14.13 33.59 -12.12
N GLY A 204 -13.21 33.98 -11.34
CA GLY A 204 -12.91 33.36 -10.05
C GLY A 204 -11.44 33.46 -9.76
N THR A 205 -11.13 33.38 -8.47
CA THR A 205 -9.74 33.33 -8.04
C THR A 205 -9.26 31.90 -8.11
N VAL A 206 -8.16 31.65 -8.84
CA VAL A 206 -7.50 30.32 -8.85
C VAL A 206 -7.06 30.01 -7.44
N ILE A 207 -7.53 28.87 -6.90
CA ILE A 207 -7.12 28.38 -5.59
C ILE A 207 -6.03 27.32 -5.68
N GLY A 208 -5.90 26.67 -6.82
CA GLY A 208 -4.84 25.70 -7.04
C GLY A 208 -4.98 24.90 -8.33
N THR A 209 -3.96 24.08 -8.56
CA THR A 209 -3.91 23.07 -9.62
C THR A 209 -3.66 21.72 -8.96
N TYR A 210 -4.45 20.72 -9.31
CA TYR A 210 -4.48 19.43 -8.66
C TYR A 210 -4.38 18.31 -9.69
N LYS A 211 -3.84 17.17 -9.27
CA LYS A 211 -3.72 15.97 -10.11
C LYS A 211 -4.54 14.83 -9.52
N THR A 212 -5.14 14.03 -10.40
CA THR A 212 -5.80 12.80 -9.98
C THR A 212 -4.78 11.76 -9.53
N SER A 213 -5.11 11.08 -8.45
CA SER A 213 -4.37 9.95 -7.87
C SER A 213 -4.53 8.66 -8.71
N ALA A 214 -4.01 7.55 -8.25
CA ALA A 214 -4.10 6.26 -8.94
C ALA A 214 -5.53 5.77 -9.14
N ASN A 215 -6.46 6.16 -8.26
CA ASN A 215 -7.88 5.82 -8.37
C ASN A 215 -8.69 6.83 -9.22
N GLY A 216 -8.02 7.76 -9.90
CA GLY A 216 -8.64 8.76 -10.76
C GLY A 216 -9.29 9.92 -10.01
N SER A 217 -8.96 10.19 -8.76
CA SER A 217 -9.60 11.27 -7.99
C SER A 217 -8.61 12.22 -7.33
N PHE A 218 -9.11 13.36 -6.90
CA PHE A 218 -8.52 14.19 -5.84
C PHE A 218 -9.62 14.81 -4.98
N THR A 219 -9.29 15.11 -3.72
CA THR A 219 -10.22 15.69 -2.75
C THR A 219 -9.67 17.02 -2.23
N LEU A 220 -10.53 18.04 -2.21
CA LEU A 220 -10.27 19.31 -1.52
C LEU A 220 -11.18 19.39 -0.31
N THR A 221 -10.61 19.57 0.88
CA THR A 221 -11.34 19.60 2.16
C THR A 221 -11.24 20.97 2.83
N GLY A 222 -12.10 21.21 3.82
CA GLY A 222 -12.10 22.47 4.58
C GLY A 222 -12.48 23.67 3.73
N LEU A 223 -13.26 23.47 2.68
CA LEU A 223 -13.68 24.52 1.76
C LEU A 223 -14.69 25.46 2.41
N ARG A 224 -14.53 26.74 2.16
CA ARG A 224 -15.50 27.79 2.58
C ARG A 224 -16.75 27.77 1.68
N GLU A 225 -17.84 28.31 2.17
CA GLU A 225 -19.05 28.49 1.38
C GLU A 225 -18.79 29.26 0.08
N GLY A 226 -19.38 28.79 -1.04
CA GLY A 226 -19.31 29.43 -2.34
C GLY A 226 -19.28 28.45 -3.51
N THR A 227 -19.15 28.98 -4.69
CA THR A 227 -19.10 28.20 -5.94
C THR A 227 -17.65 27.97 -6.36
N TYR A 228 -17.37 26.72 -6.70
CA TYR A 228 -16.08 26.28 -7.22
C TYR A 228 -16.24 25.90 -8.68
N ILE A 229 -15.33 26.38 -9.53
CA ILE A 229 -15.23 26.01 -10.94
C ILE A 229 -14.05 25.08 -11.09
N VAL A 230 -14.27 23.92 -11.68
CA VAL A 230 -13.25 22.90 -11.95
C VAL A 230 -13.10 22.77 -13.47
N GLU A 231 -11.87 22.90 -13.93
CA GLU A 231 -11.51 22.91 -15.36
C GLU A 231 -10.34 21.94 -15.57
N GLU A 232 -10.46 21.02 -16.51
CA GLU A 232 -9.38 20.13 -16.88
C GLU A 232 -8.35 20.87 -17.74
N LEU A 233 -7.08 20.84 -17.33
CA LEU A 233 -5.97 21.46 -18.07
C LEU A 233 -5.19 20.45 -18.90
N ALA A 234 -5.07 19.22 -18.41
CA ALA A 234 -4.33 18.14 -19.07
C ALA A 234 -4.88 16.78 -18.68
N SER A 235 -4.87 15.86 -19.61
CA SER A 235 -5.13 14.44 -19.37
C SER A 235 -3.83 13.65 -19.53
N ASP A 236 -3.90 12.32 -19.37
CA ASP A 236 -2.83 11.43 -19.78
C ASP A 236 -2.67 11.42 -21.32
N SER A 237 -1.63 10.77 -21.82
CA SER A 237 -1.34 10.72 -23.26
C SER A 237 -2.36 9.90 -24.08
N GLY A 238 -3.17 9.07 -23.39
CA GLY A 238 -4.13 8.15 -24.03
C GLY A 238 -5.51 8.75 -24.28
N HIS A 239 -5.85 9.91 -23.71
CA HIS A 239 -7.18 10.48 -23.74
C HIS A 239 -7.24 11.87 -24.41
N VAL A 240 -8.43 12.20 -24.91
CA VAL A 240 -8.77 13.54 -25.40
C VAL A 240 -9.35 14.33 -24.25
N ILE A 241 -8.84 15.55 -24.03
CA ILE A 241 -9.31 16.43 -22.95
C ILE A 241 -10.72 16.93 -23.26
N ASP A 242 -11.60 16.90 -22.26
CA ASP A 242 -12.85 17.66 -22.27
C ASP A 242 -12.62 19.00 -21.57
N PHE A 243 -12.67 20.08 -22.33
CA PHE A 243 -12.46 21.42 -21.81
C PHE A 243 -13.68 22.06 -21.15
N ALA A 244 -14.83 21.36 -21.09
CA ALA A 244 -16.02 21.89 -20.44
C ALA A 244 -15.84 21.96 -18.91
N PRO A 245 -15.85 23.17 -18.33
CA PRO A 245 -15.72 23.33 -16.89
C PRO A 245 -17.03 22.86 -16.20
N GLN A 246 -16.88 22.27 -15.02
CA GLN A 246 -18.00 21.96 -14.14
C GLN A 246 -17.97 22.86 -12.90
N THR A 247 -19.13 23.07 -12.30
CA THR A 247 -19.28 23.91 -11.12
C THR A 247 -19.88 23.13 -9.96
N ALA A 248 -19.39 23.40 -8.74
CA ALA A 248 -19.91 22.87 -7.51
C ALA A 248 -20.17 23.99 -6.52
N TYR A 249 -21.33 23.98 -5.86
CA TYR A 249 -21.61 24.87 -4.74
C TYR A 249 -21.36 24.12 -3.43
N ILE A 250 -20.48 24.64 -2.59
CA ILE A 250 -20.19 24.15 -1.24
C ILE A 250 -20.93 25.05 -0.25
N SER A 251 -21.77 24.46 0.61
CA SER A 251 -22.56 25.23 1.58
C SER A 251 -21.79 25.60 2.85
N GLY A 252 -20.56 25.11 3.00
CA GLY A 252 -19.73 25.32 4.19
C GLY A 252 -20.19 24.55 5.43
N LYS A 253 -21.21 23.68 5.31
CA LYS A 253 -21.68 22.84 6.41
C LYS A 253 -20.75 21.65 6.59
N GLN A 254 -20.64 21.18 7.83
CA GLN A 254 -19.91 19.96 8.15
C GLN A 254 -20.51 18.78 7.36
N GLN A 255 -19.64 17.95 6.77
CA GLN A 255 -20.00 16.79 5.93
C GLN A 255 -20.69 17.15 4.60
N ASP A 256 -20.56 18.38 4.13
CA ASP A 256 -20.99 18.77 2.79
C ASP A 256 -19.94 18.31 1.76
N VAL A 257 -20.19 17.21 1.08
CA VAL A 257 -19.30 16.62 0.08
C VAL A 257 -19.96 16.67 -1.28
N VAL A 258 -19.42 17.48 -2.18
CA VAL A 258 -19.88 17.57 -3.56
C VAL A 258 -18.91 16.81 -4.46
N GLN A 259 -19.44 15.99 -5.35
CA GLN A 259 -18.64 15.20 -6.29
C GLN A 259 -18.87 15.66 -7.73
N LEU A 260 -17.80 15.83 -8.49
CA LEU A 260 -17.82 16.13 -9.92
C LEU A 260 -17.14 14.99 -10.69
N TYR A 261 -17.67 14.68 -11.87
CA TYR A 261 -17.22 13.57 -12.69
C TYR A 261 -16.83 14.05 -14.08
N PHE A 262 -15.59 13.78 -14.49
CA PHE A 262 -15.05 14.14 -15.79
C PHE A 262 -14.68 12.89 -16.58
N GLY A 263 -15.39 12.63 -17.67
CA GLY A 263 -15.11 11.51 -18.58
C GLY A 263 -14.34 12.01 -19.80
N ASN A 264 -13.19 11.42 -20.10
CA ASN A 264 -12.49 11.65 -21.36
C ASN A 264 -12.60 10.44 -22.27
N SER A 265 -12.73 10.69 -23.57
CA SER A 265 -12.71 9.64 -24.58
C SER A 265 -11.27 9.17 -24.86
N PRO A 266 -11.04 7.85 -24.98
CA PRO A 266 -9.72 7.36 -25.38
C PRO A 266 -9.41 7.81 -26.82
N LYS A 267 -8.12 8.10 -27.06
CA LYS A 267 -7.62 8.37 -28.41
C LYS A 267 -7.64 7.10 -29.24
N GLY A 268 -8.00 7.23 -30.51
CA GLY A 268 -7.89 6.13 -31.45
C GLY A 268 -6.43 5.71 -31.70
N ALA A 269 -6.24 4.46 -32.06
CA ALA A 269 -4.94 3.92 -32.46
C ALA A 269 -5.01 3.37 -33.89
N LEU A 270 -3.94 3.56 -34.65
CA LEU A 270 -3.77 2.96 -35.96
C LEU A 270 -2.62 1.94 -35.87
N LEU A 271 -2.94 0.66 -36.13
CA LEU A 271 -1.93 -0.39 -36.28
C LEU A 271 -1.73 -0.68 -37.78
N VAL A 272 -0.54 -0.39 -38.30
CA VAL A 272 -0.17 -0.74 -39.67
C VAL A 272 0.73 -1.97 -39.65
N LYS A 273 0.35 -3.02 -40.38
CA LYS A 273 1.18 -4.22 -40.60
C LYS A 273 1.57 -4.31 -42.06
N LYS A 274 2.85 -4.43 -42.33
CA LYS A 274 3.37 -4.72 -43.67
C LYS A 274 3.75 -6.20 -43.74
N ILE A 275 3.17 -6.90 -44.71
CA ILE A 275 3.39 -8.32 -44.92
C ILE A 275 3.73 -8.59 -46.41
N ASP A 276 4.45 -9.66 -46.67
CA ASP A 276 4.60 -10.22 -48.04
C ASP A 276 3.23 -10.75 -48.52
N SER A 277 2.90 -10.49 -49.77
CA SER A 277 1.60 -10.84 -50.33
C SER A 277 1.42 -12.34 -50.63
N VAL A 278 2.54 -13.09 -50.64
CA VAL A 278 2.55 -14.54 -50.99
C VAL A 278 2.77 -15.37 -49.72
N THR A 279 3.77 -15.02 -48.91
CA THR A 279 4.14 -15.77 -47.71
C THR A 279 3.40 -15.34 -46.47
N HIS A 280 2.82 -14.12 -46.44
CA HIS A 280 2.20 -13.45 -45.30
C HIS A 280 3.19 -13.18 -44.16
N GLU A 281 4.48 -13.32 -44.39
CA GLU A 281 5.51 -13.00 -43.41
C GLU A 281 5.63 -11.48 -43.23
N PRO A 282 5.95 -11.00 -42.02
CA PRO A 282 6.13 -9.58 -41.75
C PRO A 282 7.37 -9.04 -42.50
N LEU A 283 7.26 -7.85 -43.09
CA LEU A 283 8.34 -7.13 -43.73
C LEU A 283 8.84 -6.01 -42.83
N SER A 284 10.14 -6.03 -42.48
CA SER A 284 10.81 -4.99 -41.69
C SER A 284 11.28 -3.84 -42.58
N ASP A 285 11.71 -2.75 -41.93
CA ASP A 285 12.35 -1.58 -42.52
C ASP A 285 11.54 -0.88 -43.63
N VAL A 286 10.22 -0.94 -43.56
CA VAL A 286 9.32 -0.26 -44.49
C VAL A 286 8.87 1.05 -43.87
N GLU A 287 9.16 2.17 -44.51
CA GLU A 287 8.71 3.49 -44.10
C GLU A 287 7.25 3.73 -44.53
N PHE A 288 6.45 4.31 -43.65
CA PHE A 288 5.09 4.76 -43.93
C PHE A 288 4.97 6.23 -43.63
N MET A 289 4.29 6.97 -44.47
CA MET A 289 3.81 8.31 -44.17
C MET A 289 2.32 8.23 -43.82
N VAL A 290 1.95 8.74 -42.67
CA VAL A 290 0.55 8.88 -42.24
C VAL A 290 0.18 10.34 -42.30
N THR A 291 -0.89 10.66 -43.03
CA THR A 291 -1.40 12.01 -43.12
C THR A 291 -2.91 12.02 -42.86
N THR A 292 -3.43 13.09 -42.32
CA THR A 292 -4.86 13.35 -42.21
C THR A 292 -5.42 13.70 -43.59
N SER A 293 -6.74 13.58 -43.80
CA SER A 293 -7.40 13.87 -45.08
C SER A 293 -7.23 15.33 -45.54
N ASP A 294 -6.98 16.26 -44.63
CA ASP A 294 -6.69 17.66 -44.89
C ASP A 294 -5.19 17.96 -45.06
N GLY A 295 -4.32 16.94 -45.00
CA GLY A 295 -2.87 17.05 -45.13
C GLY A 295 -2.16 17.65 -43.95
N THR A 296 -2.82 17.88 -42.83
CA THR A 296 -2.22 18.35 -41.58
C THR A 296 -1.82 17.19 -40.69
N TRP A 297 -0.69 17.34 -40.03
CA TRP A 297 -0.26 16.44 -38.94
C TRP A 297 0.46 17.32 -37.93
#